data_fb90a411937c74f8536f698ef118cff6
#
_entry.id   fb90a411937c74f8536f698ef118cff6
#
_cell.length_a   1.000
_cell.length_b   1.000
_cell.length_c   1.000
_cell.angle_alpha   90.00
_cell.angle_beta   90.00
_cell.angle_gamma   90.00
#
_symmetry.space_group_name_H-M   'P 1'
#
loop_
_entity.id
_entity.type
_entity.pdbx_description
1 polymer ?
#
loop_
_entity_poly.entity_id
_entity_poly.type
_entity_poly.pdbx_seq_one_letter_code
_entity_poly.pdbx_strand_id
1 'polypeptide(L)'
;QYTFETHVKHHGFDPNDAIVEVTPREGEHCIRNEDILNAIQENSDSTALVLFSGINYYTGQLFDMASITKAAQSAGAKVGFDLAHAAGNVELQLHDWGADFACWCTYKYMNSGPGAIGGVFIHEKNHNNELPRFAGWWGYDKATRFKMEKGFIPMPGAEGWQLSTPALFLYAAHRAALEIFEEAHF
;
A
#
# COMPACT_ATOMS: atom_id res chain seq x y z
N GLN A 1 -0.08 12.46 4.52
CA GLN A 1 -1.02 13.39 5.18
C GLN A 1 -2.00 13.98 4.18
N TYR A 2 -1.61 14.87 3.26
CA TYR A 2 -2.52 15.60 2.34
C TYR A 2 -3.47 14.70 1.55
N THR A 3 -3.01 13.52 1.11
CA THR A 3 -3.83 12.55 0.38
C THR A 3 -5.00 12.05 1.24
N PHE A 4 -4.75 11.72 2.50
CA PHE A 4 -5.79 11.26 3.42
C PHE A 4 -6.82 12.32 3.69
N GLU A 5 -6.39 13.54 3.99
CA GLU A 5 -7.30 14.67 4.20
C GLU A 5 -8.23 14.90 3.00
N THR A 6 -7.68 14.86 1.78
CA THR A 6 -8.48 15.08 0.58
C THR A 6 -9.42 13.91 0.29
N HIS A 7 -8.99 12.65 0.53
CA HIS A 7 -9.85 11.48 0.38
C HIS A 7 -11.00 11.48 1.40
N VAL A 8 -10.71 11.76 2.65
CA VAL A 8 -11.71 11.86 3.73
C VAL A 8 -12.76 12.92 3.39
N LYS A 9 -12.32 14.12 2.96
CA LYS A 9 -13.22 15.19 2.50
C LYS A 9 -14.04 14.78 1.28
N HIS A 10 -13.45 14.07 0.32
CA HIS A 10 -14.15 13.58 -0.87
C HIS A 10 -15.30 12.63 -0.50
N HIS A 11 -15.13 11.85 0.55
CA HIS A 11 -16.16 10.96 1.09
C HIS A 11 -17.13 11.64 2.06
N GLY A 12 -17.02 12.95 2.27
CA GLY A 12 -17.96 13.72 3.08
C GLY A 12 -17.68 13.71 4.58
N PHE A 13 -16.49 13.31 5.01
CA PHE A 13 -16.10 13.32 6.42
C PHE A 13 -15.17 14.50 6.75
N ASP A 14 -15.16 14.91 8.01
CA ASP A 14 -14.18 15.87 8.53
C ASP A 14 -12.85 15.15 8.85
N PRO A 15 -11.73 15.57 8.27
CA PRO A 15 -10.43 14.99 8.58
C PRO A 15 -10.04 15.06 10.05
N ASN A 16 -10.48 16.10 10.78
CA ASN A 16 -10.18 16.23 12.21
C ASN A 16 -10.85 15.14 13.06
N ASP A 17 -11.99 14.62 12.59
CA ASP A 17 -12.72 13.55 13.26
C ASP A 17 -12.33 12.16 12.75
N ALA A 18 -11.95 12.06 11.47
CA ALA A 18 -11.78 10.80 10.79
C ALA A 18 -10.31 10.32 10.69
N ILE A 19 -9.34 11.17 11.02
CA ILE A 19 -7.91 10.84 10.95
C ILE A 19 -7.28 10.93 12.34
N VAL A 20 -6.73 9.82 12.80
CA VAL A 20 -5.86 9.77 13.97
C VAL A 20 -4.41 9.76 13.51
N GLU A 21 -3.65 10.79 13.82
CA GLU A 21 -2.23 10.87 13.54
C GLU A 21 -1.41 10.45 14.75
N VAL A 22 -0.49 9.50 14.55
CA VAL A 22 0.49 9.11 15.57
C VAL A 22 1.77 9.87 15.35
N THR A 23 2.19 10.64 16.35
CA THR A 23 3.39 11.49 16.28
C THR A 23 4.39 11.11 17.36
N PRO A 24 5.69 11.46 17.18
CA PRO A 24 6.67 11.30 18.27
C PRO A 24 6.26 12.06 19.53
N ARG A 25 6.65 11.56 20.68
CA ARG A 25 6.48 12.26 21.96
C ARG A 25 7.32 13.55 21.98
N GLU A 26 6.97 14.48 22.85
CA GLU A 26 7.71 15.74 22.99
C GLU A 26 9.21 15.46 23.24
N GLY A 27 10.08 16.09 22.43
CA GLY A 27 11.53 15.90 22.47
C GLY A 27 12.05 14.64 21.79
N GLU A 28 11.20 13.80 21.22
CA GLU A 28 11.58 12.61 20.45
C GLU A 28 11.50 12.86 18.94
N HIS A 29 12.29 12.12 18.17
CA HIS A 29 12.31 12.18 16.71
C HIS A 29 11.66 10.95 16.06
N CYS A 30 11.53 9.86 16.80
CA CYS A 30 10.96 8.60 16.34
C CYS A 30 9.66 8.30 17.09
N ILE A 31 8.73 7.64 16.42
CA ILE A 31 7.48 7.17 17.01
C ILE A 31 7.76 5.84 17.71
N ARG A 32 7.37 5.70 18.97
CA ARG A 32 7.50 4.44 19.68
C ARG A 32 6.47 3.44 19.17
N ASN A 33 6.88 2.18 19.01
CA ASN A 33 5.95 1.13 18.57
C ASN A 33 4.75 0.99 19.51
N GLU A 34 4.98 1.10 20.81
CA GLU A 34 3.91 1.08 21.82
C GLU A 34 2.83 2.15 21.59
N ASP A 35 3.22 3.36 21.17
CA ASP A 35 2.28 4.46 20.91
C ASP A 35 1.42 4.17 19.68
N ILE A 36 1.98 3.53 18.66
CA ILE A 36 1.24 3.08 17.48
C ILE A 36 0.19 2.02 17.88
N LEU A 37 0.61 1.01 18.63
CA LEU A 37 -0.26 -0.07 19.05
C LEU A 37 -1.37 0.41 19.98
N ASN A 38 -1.04 1.33 20.91
CA ASN A 38 -2.02 1.94 21.81
C ASN A 38 -3.04 2.77 21.03
N ALA A 39 -2.61 3.60 20.06
CA ALA A 39 -3.51 4.39 19.23
C ALA A 39 -4.50 3.50 18.45
N ILE A 40 -4.05 2.36 17.92
CA ILE A 40 -4.92 1.40 17.25
C ILE A 40 -5.92 0.79 18.25
N GLN A 41 -5.45 0.41 19.43
CA GLN A 41 -6.30 -0.21 20.46
C GLN A 41 -7.35 0.76 21.00
N GLU A 42 -6.96 2.01 21.29
CA GLU A 42 -7.86 3.04 21.82
C GLU A 42 -8.98 3.43 20.85
N ASN A 43 -8.74 3.28 19.56
CA ASN A 43 -9.69 3.59 18.49
C ASN A 43 -10.29 2.33 17.83
N SER A 44 -10.13 1.15 18.43
CA SER A 44 -10.50 -0.14 17.82
C SER A 44 -11.96 -0.22 17.35
N ASP A 45 -12.90 0.40 18.09
CA ASP A 45 -14.32 0.34 17.76
C ASP A 45 -14.72 1.15 16.51
N SER A 46 -13.86 2.05 16.06
CA SER A 46 -14.16 2.99 14.96
C SER A 46 -13.15 2.98 13.82
N THR A 47 -12.02 2.28 13.99
CA THR A 47 -10.96 2.25 12.98
C THR A 47 -11.33 1.34 11.82
N ALA A 48 -11.51 1.92 10.65
CA ALA A 48 -11.73 1.18 9.40
C ALA A 48 -10.44 0.80 8.68
N LEU A 49 -9.42 1.64 8.77
CA LEU A 49 -8.15 1.49 8.06
C LEU A 49 -6.98 1.97 8.92
N VAL A 50 -5.96 1.14 9.03
CA VAL A 50 -4.63 1.53 9.51
C VAL A 50 -3.72 1.63 8.29
N LEU A 51 -3.19 2.83 8.04
CA LEU A 51 -2.25 3.07 6.96
C LEU A 51 -0.97 3.68 7.51
N PHE A 52 0.13 2.98 7.32
CA PHE A 52 1.42 3.37 7.86
C PHE A 52 2.52 3.31 6.79
N SER A 53 3.62 4.03 6.98
CA SER A 53 4.81 3.83 6.15
C SER A 53 5.61 2.63 6.66
N GLY A 54 6.29 1.90 5.76
CA GLY A 54 7.26 0.88 6.19
C GLY A 54 8.51 1.51 6.78
N ILE A 55 8.98 2.59 6.14
CA ILE A 55 10.08 3.42 6.62
C ILE A 55 9.65 4.89 6.54
N ASN A 56 9.87 5.64 7.61
CA ASN A 56 9.64 7.08 7.64
C ASN A 56 10.67 7.79 6.75
N TYR A 57 10.20 8.53 5.76
CA TYR A 57 11.07 9.20 4.77
C TYR A 57 11.98 10.28 5.38
N TYR A 58 11.58 10.88 6.49
CA TYR A 58 12.28 12.01 7.12
C TYR A 58 13.31 11.53 8.15
N THR A 59 12.92 10.58 9.02
CA THR A 59 13.78 10.09 10.10
C THR A 59 14.56 8.82 9.74
N GLY A 60 14.14 8.10 8.70
CA GLY A 60 14.66 6.77 8.35
C GLY A 60 14.20 5.65 9.30
N GLN A 61 13.27 5.93 10.21
CA GLN A 61 12.76 4.93 11.13
C GLN A 61 12.04 3.80 10.38
N LEU A 62 12.50 2.57 10.59
CA LEU A 62 11.80 1.35 10.19
C LEU A 62 10.71 1.03 11.23
N PHE A 63 9.50 0.79 10.78
CA PHE A 63 8.38 0.40 11.63
C PHE A 63 8.20 -1.11 11.69
N ASP A 64 7.72 -1.62 12.82
CA ASP A 64 7.34 -3.03 12.98
C ASP A 64 6.00 -3.30 12.29
N MET A 65 6.06 -3.53 10.99
CA MET A 65 4.88 -3.77 10.15
C MET A 65 4.10 -5.02 10.56
N ALA A 66 4.77 -6.03 11.09
CA ALA A 66 4.13 -7.26 11.56
C ALA A 66 3.23 -6.99 12.76
N SER A 67 3.74 -6.28 13.77
CA SER A 67 2.96 -5.95 14.98
C SER A 67 1.82 -4.98 14.68
N ILE A 68 2.05 -3.99 13.82
CA ILE A 68 1.01 -3.05 13.36
C ILE A 68 -0.10 -3.81 12.64
N THR A 69 0.25 -4.73 11.74
CA THR A 69 -0.73 -5.55 11.01
C THR A 69 -1.58 -6.37 11.97
N LYS A 70 -0.95 -7.03 12.94
CA LYS A 70 -1.65 -7.84 13.93
C LYS A 70 -2.61 -7.01 14.78
N ALA A 71 -2.17 -5.83 15.23
CA ALA A 71 -3.02 -4.93 16.01
C ALA A 71 -4.22 -4.43 15.21
N ALA A 72 -4.01 -3.99 13.95
CA ALA A 72 -5.08 -3.54 13.06
C ALA A 72 -6.11 -4.64 12.80
N GLN A 73 -5.66 -5.86 12.53
CA GLN A 73 -6.55 -7.01 12.33
C GLN A 73 -7.34 -7.36 13.59
N SER A 74 -6.73 -7.27 14.77
CA SER A 74 -7.41 -7.50 16.04
C SER A 74 -8.51 -6.47 16.31
N ALA A 75 -8.34 -5.24 15.80
CA ALA A 75 -9.35 -4.17 15.82
C ALA A 75 -10.40 -4.32 14.69
N GLY A 76 -10.30 -5.34 13.83
CA GLY A 76 -11.20 -5.49 12.67
C GLY A 76 -10.94 -4.53 11.51
N ALA A 77 -9.86 -3.75 11.57
CA ALA A 77 -9.50 -2.77 10.57
C ALA A 77 -8.75 -3.40 9.39
N LYS A 78 -8.84 -2.78 8.21
CA LYS A 78 -7.93 -3.03 7.10
C LYS A 78 -6.57 -2.42 7.40
N VAL A 79 -5.51 -3.05 6.88
CA VAL A 79 -4.14 -2.53 7.05
C VAL A 79 -3.41 -2.43 5.73
N GLY A 80 -2.81 -1.27 5.48
CA GLY A 80 -2.01 -1.00 4.30
C GLY A 80 -0.68 -0.32 4.64
N PHE A 81 0.28 -0.45 3.72
CA PHE A 81 1.59 0.19 3.90
C PHE A 81 2.01 1.00 2.67
N ASP A 82 2.53 2.21 2.94
CA ASP A 82 3.35 2.94 1.99
C ASP A 82 4.79 2.45 2.13
N LEU A 83 5.26 1.72 1.13
CA LEU A 83 6.58 1.12 1.11
C LEU A 83 7.57 1.89 0.21
N ALA A 84 7.29 3.15 -0.10
CA ALA A 84 8.13 3.95 -0.99
C ALA A 84 9.61 4.01 -0.58
N HIS A 85 9.90 3.88 0.72
CA HIS A 85 11.27 3.82 1.25
C HIS A 85 11.67 2.42 1.75
N ALA A 86 10.76 1.45 1.76
CA ALA A 86 11.01 0.12 2.27
C ALA A 86 11.27 -0.91 1.14
N ALA A 87 10.52 -0.82 0.02
CA ALA A 87 10.68 -1.73 -1.10
C ALA A 87 12.08 -1.59 -1.74
N GLY A 88 12.83 -2.70 -1.81
CA GLY A 88 14.21 -2.74 -2.25
C GLY A 88 15.25 -2.26 -1.22
N ASN A 89 14.84 -2.04 0.03
CA ASN A 89 15.69 -1.54 1.10
C ASN A 89 15.70 -2.44 2.35
N VAL A 90 14.58 -3.10 2.63
CA VAL A 90 14.44 -4.02 3.76
C VAL A 90 13.65 -5.26 3.33
N GLU A 91 13.81 -6.34 4.07
CA GLU A 91 13.02 -7.55 3.89
C GLU A 91 11.53 -7.28 4.17
N LEU A 92 10.66 -7.77 3.28
CA LEU A 92 9.23 -7.60 3.36
C LEU A 92 8.53 -8.96 3.29
N GLN A 93 7.69 -9.26 4.27
CA GLN A 93 6.90 -10.50 4.33
C GLN A 93 5.40 -10.17 4.37
N LEU A 94 4.94 -9.33 3.42
CA LEU A 94 3.59 -8.77 3.41
C LEU A 94 2.48 -9.82 3.45
N HIS A 95 2.68 -10.94 2.75
CA HIS A 95 1.74 -12.05 2.74
C HIS A 95 1.68 -12.70 4.13
N ASP A 96 2.81 -13.09 4.68
CA ASP A 96 2.89 -13.81 5.96
C ASP A 96 2.47 -12.94 7.15
N TRP A 97 2.73 -11.63 7.08
CA TRP A 97 2.17 -10.69 8.05
C TRP A 97 0.66 -10.49 7.89
N GLY A 98 0.12 -10.80 6.71
CA GLY A 98 -1.30 -10.67 6.40
C GLY A 98 -1.74 -9.24 6.11
N ALA A 99 -0.84 -8.34 5.67
CA ALA A 99 -1.19 -6.99 5.25
C ALA A 99 -2.24 -7.03 4.12
N ASP A 100 -3.25 -6.15 4.15
CA ASP A 100 -4.30 -6.17 3.14
C ASP A 100 -3.81 -5.67 1.79
N PHE A 101 -3.01 -4.59 1.80
CA PHE A 101 -2.40 -4.02 0.61
C PHE A 101 -1.11 -3.25 0.95
N ALA A 102 -0.31 -2.99 -0.06
CA ALA A 102 0.81 -2.06 0.04
C ALA A 102 1.07 -1.41 -1.33
N CYS A 103 1.69 -0.25 -1.33
CA CYS A 103 2.09 0.44 -2.54
C CYS A 103 3.49 1.05 -2.40
N TRP A 104 4.18 1.18 -3.52
CA TRP A 104 5.52 1.78 -3.54
C TRP A 104 5.85 2.38 -4.91
N CYS A 105 6.83 3.25 -4.92
CA CYS A 105 7.50 3.69 -6.13
C CYS A 105 8.75 2.86 -6.36
N THR A 106 9.14 2.67 -7.63
CA THR A 106 10.31 1.85 -7.98
C THR A 106 11.55 2.67 -8.31
N TYR A 107 11.44 3.98 -8.36
CA TYR A 107 12.56 4.88 -8.70
C TYR A 107 13.51 5.18 -7.53
N LYS A 108 13.15 4.76 -6.29
CA LYS A 108 13.99 4.92 -5.10
C LYS A 108 14.94 3.73 -4.95
N TYR A 109 14.75 2.91 -3.93
CA TYR A 109 15.65 1.80 -3.59
C TYR A 109 15.59 0.64 -4.58
N MET A 110 14.53 0.54 -5.41
CA MET A 110 14.48 -0.44 -6.49
C MET A 110 15.19 0.01 -7.77
N ASN A 111 15.80 1.19 -7.80
CA ASN A 111 16.74 1.68 -8.83
C ASN A 111 16.20 1.68 -10.28
N SER A 112 14.90 1.83 -10.47
CA SER A 112 14.28 1.75 -11.79
C SER A 112 14.33 3.06 -12.60
N GLY A 113 15.01 4.08 -12.08
CA GLY A 113 15.21 5.37 -12.74
C GLY A 113 14.06 6.35 -12.56
N PRO A 114 14.27 7.62 -12.93
CA PRO A 114 13.28 8.70 -12.78
C PRO A 114 12.01 8.43 -13.56
N GLY A 115 10.86 8.69 -12.94
CA GLY A 115 9.55 8.49 -13.57
C GLY A 115 9.13 7.02 -13.72
N ALA A 116 9.86 6.09 -13.10
CA ALA A 116 9.54 4.67 -13.14
C ALA A 116 8.15 4.37 -12.58
N ILE A 117 7.63 3.21 -12.98
CA ILE A 117 6.32 2.71 -12.56
C ILE A 117 6.26 2.49 -11.05
N GLY A 118 5.04 2.45 -10.50
CA GLY A 118 4.81 2.01 -9.12
C GLY A 118 4.55 0.51 -9.04
N GLY A 119 4.55 -0.01 -7.81
CA GLY A 119 4.11 -1.36 -7.50
C GLY A 119 2.96 -1.33 -6.50
N VAL A 120 2.15 -2.38 -6.52
CA VAL A 120 1.07 -2.62 -5.58
C VAL A 120 1.04 -4.08 -5.18
N PHE A 121 0.82 -4.33 -3.92
CA PHE A 121 0.51 -5.63 -3.35
C PHE A 121 -0.95 -5.63 -2.90
N ILE A 122 -1.69 -6.66 -3.25
CA ILE A 122 -3.03 -6.96 -2.72
C ILE A 122 -3.01 -8.39 -2.21
N HIS A 123 -3.29 -8.57 -0.93
CA HIS A 123 -3.30 -9.89 -0.33
C HIS A 123 -4.40 -10.77 -0.95
N GLU A 124 -4.13 -12.06 -1.13
CA GLU A 124 -5.06 -13.00 -1.76
C GLU A 124 -6.43 -13.09 -1.06
N LYS A 125 -6.50 -12.87 0.26
CA LYS A 125 -7.76 -12.79 1.00
C LYS A 125 -8.71 -11.70 0.48
N ASN A 126 -8.19 -10.72 -0.28
CA ASN A 126 -8.95 -9.62 -0.86
C ASN A 126 -9.18 -9.76 -2.38
N HIS A 127 -8.77 -10.86 -3.01
CA HIS A 127 -8.86 -11.03 -4.47
C HIS A 127 -10.29 -11.01 -5.01
N ASN A 128 -11.21 -11.61 -4.28
CA ASN A 128 -12.60 -11.82 -4.71
C ASN A 128 -13.59 -10.94 -3.94
N ASN A 129 -13.13 -9.89 -3.26
CA ASN A 129 -14.06 -9.01 -2.58
C ASN A 129 -14.78 -8.09 -3.58
N GLU A 130 -16.04 -7.80 -3.29
CA GLU A 130 -16.87 -6.88 -4.06
C GLU A 130 -16.74 -5.41 -3.61
N LEU A 131 -15.62 -5.08 -2.97
CA LEU A 131 -15.37 -3.70 -2.53
C LEU A 131 -15.32 -2.76 -3.73
N PRO A 132 -15.87 -1.55 -3.60
CA PRO A 132 -15.80 -0.53 -4.65
C PRO A 132 -14.36 -0.28 -5.07
N ARG A 133 -14.14 -0.24 -6.39
CA ARG A 133 -12.84 0.09 -6.99
C ARG A 133 -13.02 0.93 -8.23
N PHE A 134 -12.02 1.69 -8.58
CA PHE A 134 -11.99 2.34 -9.88
C PHE A 134 -11.67 1.29 -10.96
N ALA A 135 -12.56 1.18 -11.94
CA ALA A 135 -12.38 0.27 -13.06
C ALA A 135 -11.47 0.89 -14.13
N GLY A 136 -10.70 0.05 -14.80
CA GLY A 136 -9.85 0.46 -15.90
C GLY A 136 -9.63 -0.65 -16.91
N TRP A 137 -9.33 -0.28 -18.15
CA TRP A 137 -9.15 -1.20 -19.26
C TRP A 137 -8.16 -2.33 -18.97
N TRP A 138 -7.03 -2.01 -18.31
CA TRP A 138 -5.98 -2.98 -18.08
C TRP A 138 -6.36 -4.02 -17.01
N GLY A 139 -7.14 -3.61 -16.02
CA GLY A 139 -7.64 -4.49 -14.96
C GLY A 139 -8.84 -5.36 -15.36
N TYR A 140 -9.41 -5.19 -16.54
CA TYR A 140 -10.49 -6.01 -17.03
C TYR A 140 -10.00 -7.42 -17.42
N ASP A 141 -10.86 -8.43 -17.29
CA ASP A 141 -10.56 -9.81 -17.65
C ASP A 141 -9.96 -9.93 -19.06
N LYS A 142 -8.75 -10.48 -19.14
CA LYS A 142 -7.97 -10.59 -20.38
C LYS A 142 -8.65 -11.44 -21.46
N ALA A 143 -9.43 -12.45 -21.07
CA ALA A 143 -10.08 -13.36 -22.00
C ALA A 143 -11.29 -12.70 -22.70
N THR A 144 -11.92 -11.72 -22.06
CA THR A 144 -13.18 -11.16 -22.53
C THR A 144 -13.13 -9.67 -22.88
N ARG A 145 -12.04 -8.94 -22.50
CA ARG A 145 -11.97 -7.48 -22.68
C ARG A 145 -12.25 -7.00 -24.11
N PHE A 146 -11.84 -7.74 -25.12
CA PHE A 146 -12.04 -7.36 -26.52
C PHE A 146 -13.46 -7.65 -27.04
N LYS A 147 -14.31 -8.32 -26.27
CA LYS A 147 -15.73 -8.46 -26.58
C LYS A 147 -16.51 -7.19 -26.37
N MET A 148 -15.95 -6.23 -25.61
CA MET A 148 -16.53 -4.91 -25.33
C MET A 148 -17.92 -4.99 -24.69
N GLU A 149 -18.16 -5.99 -23.87
CA GLU A 149 -19.41 -6.19 -23.13
C GLU A 149 -19.59 -5.10 -22.06
N LYS A 150 -20.84 -4.85 -21.69
CA LYS A 150 -21.15 -3.89 -20.61
C LYS A 150 -20.80 -4.48 -19.25
N GLY A 151 -20.36 -3.61 -18.35
CA GLY A 151 -19.96 -3.96 -17.00
C GLY A 151 -18.47 -4.18 -16.88
N PHE A 152 -17.98 -4.28 -15.63
CA PHE A 152 -16.58 -4.49 -15.33
C PHE A 152 -16.38 -5.85 -14.70
N ILE A 153 -15.60 -6.69 -15.36
CA ILE A 153 -15.16 -8.00 -14.87
C ILE A 153 -13.67 -7.88 -14.54
N PRO A 154 -13.28 -7.74 -13.26
CA PRO A 154 -11.88 -7.57 -12.90
C PRO A 154 -11.07 -8.85 -13.09
N MET A 155 -9.80 -8.70 -13.45
CA MET A 155 -8.82 -9.75 -13.22
C MET A 155 -8.74 -10.07 -11.72
N PRO A 156 -8.46 -11.32 -11.34
CA PRO A 156 -8.22 -11.66 -9.94
C PRO A 156 -6.95 -10.98 -9.41
N GLY A 157 -6.93 -10.68 -8.12
CA GLY A 157 -5.77 -10.15 -7.44
C GLY A 157 -5.42 -8.71 -7.79
N ALA A 158 -4.14 -8.38 -7.67
CA ALA A 158 -3.62 -7.03 -7.91
C ALA A 158 -3.81 -6.56 -9.36
N GLU A 159 -3.82 -7.46 -10.33
CA GLU A 159 -4.06 -7.12 -11.74
C GLU A 159 -5.38 -6.40 -11.96
N GLY A 160 -6.43 -6.75 -11.21
CA GLY A 160 -7.74 -6.11 -11.30
C GLY A 160 -7.78 -4.65 -10.80
N TRP A 161 -6.70 -4.16 -10.22
CA TRP A 161 -6.55 -2.77 -9.76
C TRP A 161 -5.81 -1.87 -10.73
N GLN A 162 -5.33 -2.42 -11.85
CA GLN A 162 -4.66 -1.63 -12.88
C GLN A 162 -5.66 -0.84 -13.72
N LEU A 163 -5.47 0.46 -13.80
CA LEU A 163 -6.40 1.34 -14.54
C LEU A 163 -6.12 1.36 -16.04
N SER A 164 -4.85 1.42 -16.42
CA SER A 164 -4.46 1.64 -17.81
C SER A 164 -3.19 0.87 -18.19
N THR A 165 -2.87 0.90 -19.47
CA THR A 165 -1.63 0.34 -20.03
C THR A 165 -0.43 1.06 -19.41
N PRO A 166 0.53 0.34 -18.87
CA PRO A 166 1.74 0.96 -18.33
C PRO A 166 2.66 1.46 -19.45
N ALA A 167 3.55 2.40 -19.11
CA ALA A 167 4.56 2.90 -20.02
C ALA A 167 5.65 1.83 -20.26
N LEU A 168 5.70 1.25 -21.46
CA LEU A 168 6.55 0.09 -21.79
C LEU A 168 8.04 0.30 -21.50
N PHE A 169 8.59 1.47 -21.82
CA PHE A 169 10.01 1.75 -21.57
C PHE A 169 10.35 1.78 -20.08
N LEU A 170 9.44 2.28 -19.26
CA LEU A 170 9.63 2.29 -17.81
C LEU A 170 9.50 0.88 -17.20
N TYR A 171 8.70 0.03 -17.82
CA TYR A 171 8.65 -1.40 -17.49
C TYR A 171 9.96 -2.10 -17.80
N ALA A 172 10.55 -1.83 -18.97
CA ALA A 172 11.84 -2.40 -19.36
C ALA A 172 12.97 -1.97 -18.41
N ALA A 173 12.98 -0.69 -18.00
CA ALA A 173 13.93 -0.18 -17.01
C ALA A 173 13.74 -0.85 -15.63
N HIS A 174 12.49 -1.02 -15.18
CA HIS A 174 12.20 -1.72 -13.93
C HIS A 174 12.62 -3.19 -13.98
N ARG A 175 12.35 -3.87 -15.11
CA ARG A 175 12.78 -5.25 -15.31
C ARG A 175 14.30 -5.40 -15.20
N ALA A 176 15.06 -4.52 -15.87
CA ALA A 176 16.52 -4.54 -15.79
C ALA A 176 17.03 -4.33 -14.35
N ALA A 177 16.38 -3.47 -13.57
CA ALA A 177 16.71 -3.30 -12.15
C ALA A 177 16.43 -4.58 -11.36
N LEU A 178 15.28 -5.23 -11.59
CA LEU A 178 14.92 -6.48 -10.89
C LEU A 178 15.88 -7.63 -11.23
N GLU A 179 16.38 -7.72 -12.47
CA GLU A 179 17.39 -8.71 -12.87
C GLU A 179 18.67 -8.58 -12.02
N ILE A 180 19.08 -7.34 -11.67
CA ILE A 180 20.23 -7.10 -10.79
C ILE A 180 19.92 -7.55 -9.34
N PHE A 181 18.71 -7.30 -8.82
CA PHE A 181 18.31 -7.80 -7.51
C PHE A 181 18.31 -9.32 -7.45
N GLU A 182 17.83 -9.97 -8.52
CA GLU A 182 17.82 -11.43 -8.62
C GLU A 182 19.26 -12.00 -8.62
N GLU A 183 20.18 -11.41 -9.38
CA GLU A 183 21.60 -11.79 -9.37
C GLU A 183 22.26 -11.59 -7.99
N ALA A 184 21.86 -10.55 -7.27
CA ALA A 184 22.37 -10.26 -5.93
C ALA A 184 21.74 -11.14 -4.83
N HIS A 185 20.72 -11.94 -5.16
CA HIS A 185 19.94 -12.72 -4.18
C HIS A 185 19.31 -11.86 -3.08
N PHE A 186 18.85 -10.69 -3.44
CA PHE A 186 18.24 -9.70 -2.55
C PHE A 186 16.71 -9.81 -2.53
#